data_ebac01c911c93fd95a7e59cab1b7a272
#
_entry.id   ebac01c911c93fd95a7e59cab1b7a272
#
_cell.length_a   1.000
_cell.length_b   1.000
_cell.length_c   1.000
_cell.angle_alpha   90.00
_cell.angle_beta   90.00
_cell.angle_gamma   90.00
#
_symmetry.space_group_name_H-M   'P 1'
#
loop_
_entity.id
_entity.type
_entity.pdbx_description
1 polymer ?
#
loop_
_entity_poly.entity_id
_entity_poly.type
_entity_poly.pdbx_seq_one_letter_code
_entity_poly.pdbx_strand_id
1 'polypeptide(L)'
;MFSTIAPLVRLNPFHAPQLELHQNSCGPRKRLVESEEVSCTRRSLAAASAEEEYSCAYGSGRFFILCGLGGIISCGTTHTALVPLDLVKCRIQVDPQKYKSIFSGFSVTLKEDGVRGLGKGWAPTFIGYSMQGLCKFGFYEVFKILYGNMLGEENSYLWRTSLYLAASASAEFFADIALSPMEAAKVRIQTQPGYANTLRQAAPKMFAEEGVWAFYKGVAPLWMRQIPYTMMKFACFERTVEALYRYVVPKPRSECSKAEQLVVTFVAGYIAGIFCAIVSHPADSVVSVLNKEKGSSALAVLKRLGFTGVWKGLFARIIMIGTLTALQWFIYDSVKVYFKLPRPPPPEMPDSLKKKLGLTE
;
A
#
# COMPACT_ATOMS: atom_id res chain seq x y z
N MET A 1 12.94 34.73 -10.97
CA MET A 1 12.14 33.89 -10.05
C MET A 1 12.69 32.46 -9.89
N PHE A 2 13.84 32.13 -10.49
CA PHE A 2 14.42 30.76 -10.51
C PHE A 2 15.66 30.57 -9.65
N SER A 3 16.17 31.59 -8.96
CA SER A 3 17.35 31.48 -8.09
C SER A 3 17.07 30.92 -6.68
N THR A 4 15.81 30.72 -6.34
CA THR A 4 15.39 30.28 -4.99
C THR A 4 15.17 28.77 -4.85
N ILE A 5 15.26 28.00 -5.94
CA ILE A 5 14.99 26.56 -5.93
C ILE A 5 16.19 25.73 -5.44
N ALA A 6 17.42 26.20 -5.66
CA ALA A 6 18.62 25.49 -5.26
C ALA A 6 18.75 25.24 -3.74
N PRO A 7 18.40 26.18 -2.85
CA PRO A 7 18.45 25.93 -1.42
C PRO A 7 17.34 24.99 -0.90
N LEU A 8 16.17 24.95 -1.59
CA LEU A 8 15.06 24.06 -1.19
C LEU A 8 15.36 22.59 -1.48
N VAL A 9 16.16 22.29 -2.50
CA VAL A 9 16.60 20.92 -2.79
C VAL A 9 17.49 20.35 -1.67
N ARG A 10 18.30 21.21 -1.02
CA ARG A 10 19.13 20.83 0.14
C ARG A 10 18.33 20.64 1.44
N LEU A 11 17.16 21.21 1.54
CA LEU A 11 16.29 21.09 2.72
C LEU A 11 15.27 19.95 2.62
N ASN A 12 15.23 19.22 1.51
CA ASN A 12 14.35 18.09 1.37
C ASN A 12 14.95 16.86 2.12
N PRO A 13 14.44 16.46 3.28
CA PRO A 13 15.01 15.39 4.09
C PRO A 13 14.92 14.01 3.40
N PHE A 14 14.19 13.92 2.29
CA PHE A 14 14.01 12.70 1.49
C PHE A 14 14.89 12.66 0.23
N HIS A 15 15.74 13.65 0.04
CA HIS A 15 16.69 13.66 -1.08
C HIS A 15 17.95 12.90 -0.66
N ALA A 16 18.13 11.68 -1.13
CA ALA A 16 19.36 10.93 -0.87
C ALA A 16 20.53 11.55 -1.66
N PRO A 17 21.66 11.90 -1.01
CA PRO A 17 22.83 12.38 -1.73
C PRO A 17 23.35 11.30 -2.68
N GLN A 18 23.64 11.67 -3.91
CA GLN A 18 24.29 10.78 -4.86
C GLN A 18 25.73 10.55 -4.41
N LEU A 19 26.07 9.30 -4.09
CA LEU A 19 27.44 8.87 -3.95
C LEU A 19 28.02 8.75 -5.36
N GLU A 20 29.03 9.56 -5.64
CA GLU A 20 29.83 9.50 -6.88
C GLU A 20 30.48 8.13 -6.99
N LEU A 21 30.12 7.39 -8.05
CA LEU A 21 30.88 6.21 -8.44
C LEU A 21 32.17 6.68 -9.12
N HIS A 22 33.29 6.50 -8.42
CA HIS A 22 34.62 6.62 -9.02
C HIS A 22 34.71 5.63 -10.19
N GLN A 23 34.64 6.15 -11.40
CA GLN A 23 35.10 5.42 -12.59
C GLN A 23 36.61 5.47 -12.64
N ASN A 24 37.25 4.31 -12.35
CA ASN A 24 38.65 4.14 -12.62
C ASN A 24 38.87 4.16 -14.14
N SER A 25 39.43 5.26 -14.63
CA SER A 25 39.88 5.38 -16.00
C SER A 25 41.10 4.49 -16.22
N CYS A 26 40.95 3.45 -17.03
CA CYS A 26 42.05 2.69 -17.56
C CYS A 26 42.41 3.28 -18.94
N GLY A 27 43.58 3.91 -19.04
CA GLY A 27 44.05 4.58 -20.23
C GLY A 27 44.41 3.63 -21.40
N PRO A 28 44.50 4.15 -22.61
CA PRO A 28 44.67 3.34 -23.82
C PRO A 28 46.09 2.89 -24.02
N ARG A 29 46.33 1.59 -24.05
CA ARG A 29 47.62 1.00 -24.50
C ARG A 29 47.47 0.65 -25.98
N LYS A 30 48.12 1.47 -26.82
CA LYS A 30 48.36 1.16 -28.24
C LYS A 30 49.33 -0.04 -28.34
N ARG A 31 48.95 -1.05 -29.11
CA ARG A 31 49.92 -1.91 -29.81
C ARG A 31 49.30 -2.39 -31.13
N LEU A 32 49.97 -1.96 -32.21
CA LEU A 32 49.85 -2.46 -33.57
C LEU A 32 50.35 -3.90 -33.60
N VAL A 33 49.64 -4.81 -34.22
CA VAL A 33 50.17 -5.94 -35.01
C VAL A 33 49.15 -6.30 -36.07
N GLU A 34 49.65 -6.49 -37.24
CA GLU A 34 49.11 -6.72 -38.57
C GLU A 34 48.48 -8.13 -38.71
N SER A 35 47.44 -8.15 -39.56
CA SER A 35 46.99 -9.22 -40.47
C SER A 35 46.99 -10.70 -40.06
N GLU A 36 45.77 -11.26 -39.98
CA GLU A 36 45.40 -12.48 -40.71
C GLU A 36 43.86 -12.62 -40.77
N GLU A 37 43.38 -12.67 -41.99
CA GLU A 37 41.95 -12.95 -42.27
C GLU A 37 41.68 -14.41 -41.88
N VAL A 38 41.04 -14.61 -40.76
CA VAL A 38 40.30 -15.82 -40.47
C VAL A 38 38.82 -15.44 -40.41
N SER A 39 38.12 -15.82 -41.48
CA SER A 39 36.65 -15.81 -41.55
C SER A 39 36.08 -16.64 -40.40
N CYS A 40 36.01 -16.07 -39.25
CA CYS A 40 35.25 -16.59 -38.14
C CYS A 40 33.85 -15.95 -38.21
N THR A 41 32.91 -16.71 -38.71
CA THR A 41 31.45 -16.40 -38.64
C THR A 41 31.16 -16.15 -37.16
N ARG A 42 31.35 -14.91 -36.72
CA ARG A 42 30.76 -14.43 -35.48
C ARG A 42 29.25 -14.55 -35.66
N ARG A 43 28.72 -15.69 -35.25
CA ARG A 43 27.37 -15.69 -34.71
C ARG A 43 27.34 -14.61 -33.62
N SER A 44 26.91 -13.43 -33.96
CA SER A 44 26.45 -12.45 -32.99
C SER A 44 25.35 -13.16 -32.24
N LEU A 45 25.67 -13.78 -31.12
CA LEU A 45 24.75 -13.92 -30.01
C LEU A 45 24.49 -12.49 -29.53
N ALA A 46 23.81 -11.71 -30.35
CA ALA A 46 22.92 -10.71 -29.85
C ALA A 46 21.98 -11.56 -28.99
N ALA A 47 22.24 -11.56 -27.68
CA ALA A 47 21.22 -11.90 -26.73
C ALA A 47 20.07 -10.97 -27.10
N ALA A 48 19.12 -11.51 -27.86
CA ALA A 48 17.83 -10.89 -28.02
C ALA A 48 17.38 -10.69 -26.58
N SER A 49 17.45 -9.48 -26.09
CA SER A 49 16.71 -9.08 -24.93
C SER A 49 15.28 -9.49 -25.29
N ALA A 50 14.80 -10.57 -24.70
CA ALA A 50 13.45 -11.01 -24.88
C ALA A 50 12.60 -9.79 -24.55
N GLU A 51 12.10 -9.10 -25.56
CA GLU A 51 11.11 -8.04 -25.37
C GLU A 51 10.02 -8.70 -24.54
N GLU A 52 9.93 -8.34 -23.27
CA GLU A 52 8.85 -8.86 -22.42
C GLU A 52 7.56 -8.37 -23.07
N GLU A 53 6.85 -9.29 -23.73
CA GLU A 53 5.59 -9.02 -24.38
C GLU A 53 4.55 -8.65 -23.33
N TYR A 54 4.40 -7.35 -23.10
CA TYR A 54 3.43 -6.82 -22.14
C TYR A 54 2.01 -6.95 -22.70
N SER A 55 1.06 -7.29 -21.83
CA SER A 55 -0.35 -7.47 -22.19
C SER A 55 -1.07 -6.16 -22.58
N CYS A 56 -0.52 -5.01 -22.22
CA CYS A 56 -1.08 -3.67 -22.51
C CYS A 56 -0.03 -2.58 -22.37
N ALA A 57 -0.29 -1.41 -22.97
CA ALA A 57 0.55 -0.23 -22.79
C ALA A 57 0.37 0.37 -21.38
N TYR A 58 1.47 0.90 -20.80
CA TYR A 58 1.44 1.60 -19.53
C TYR A 58 0.52 2.84 -19.60
N GLY A 59 -0.35 3.01 -18.60
CA GLY A 59 -1.31 4.12 -18.56
C GLY A 59 -2.52 3.95 -19.47
N SER A 60 -2.69 2.80 -20.14
CA SER A 60 -3.90 2.50 -20.91
C SER A 60 -5.09 2.18 -19.99
N GLY A 61 -6.33 2.34 -20.51
CA GLY A 61 -7.53 1.94 -19.77
C GLY A 61 -7.49 0.48 -19.30
N ARG A 62 -6.95 -0.43 -20.15
CA ARG A 62 -6.76 -1.84 -19.82
C ARG A 62 -5.77 -2.02 -18.66
N PHE A 63 -4.70 -1.24 -18.64
CA PHE A 63 -3.74 -1.23 -17.53
C PHE A 63 -4.41 -0.90 -16.19
N PHE A 64 -5.21 0.18 -16.14
CA PHE A 64 -5.90 0.59 -14.91
C PHE A 64 -6.92 -0.45 -14.44
N ILE A 65 -7.68 -1.06 -15.35
CA ILE A 65 -8.63 -2.12 -15.04
C ILE A 65 -7.91 -3.33 -14.44
N LEU A 66 -6.80 -3.77 -15.01
CA LEU A 66 -6.03 -4.91 -14.51
C LEU A 66 -5.36 -4.61 -13.16
N CYS A 67 -4.89 -3.37 -12.95
CA CYS A 67 -4.42 -2.91 -11.64
C CYS A 67 -5.55 -2.94 -10.60
N GLY A 68 -6.76 -2.50 -10.98
CA GLY A 68 -7.94 -2.58 -10.14
C GLY A 68 -8.33 -4.02 -9.80
N LEU A 69 -8.30 -4.94 -10.76
CA LEU A 69 -8.52 -6.38 -10.54
C LEU A 69 -7.48 -6.96 -9.56
N GLY A 70 -6.21 -6.59 -9.69
CA GLY A 70 -5.18 -6.94 -8.72
C GLY A 70 -5.52 -6.44 -7.31
N GLY A 71 -6.08 -5.25 -7.21
CA GLY A 71 -6.58 -4.68 -5.96
C GLY A 71 -7.75 -5.47 -5.37
N ILE A 72 -8.72 -5.91 -6.20
CA ILE A 72 -9.84 -6.76 -5.78
C ILE A 72 -9.33 -8.05 -5.15
N ILE A 73 -8.48 -8.77 -5.87
CA ILE A 73 -7.94 -10.05 -5.42
C ILE A 73 -7.11 -9.85 -4.15
N SER A 74 -6.18 -8.90 -4.16
CA SER A 74 -5.29 -8.64 -3.04
C SER A 74 -6.04 -8.22 -1.77
N CYS A 75 -6.86 -7.18 -1.84
CA CYS A 75 -7.57 -6.68 -0.65
C CYS A 75 -8.72 -7.61 -0.22
N GLY A 76 -9.52 -8.10 -1.17
CA GLY A 76 -10.64 -8.97 -0.86
C GLY A 76 -10.20 -10.25 -0.15
N THR A 77 -9.19 -10.93 -0.66
CA THR A 77 -8.72 -12.20 -0.07
C THR A 77 -8.04 -12.00 1.28
N THR A 78 -7.13 -11.03 1.39
CA THR A 78 -6.36 -10.79 2.64
C THR A 78 -7.25 -10.35 3.79
N HIS A 79 -8.19 -9.42 3.56
CA HIS A 79 -9.11 -8.99 4.61
C HIS A 79 -10.12 -10.07 4.97
N THR A 80 -10.58 -10.88 4.01
CA THR A 80 -11.49 -11.99 4.29
C THR A 80 -10.83 -13.08 5.12
N ALA A 81 -9.56 -13.40 4.86
CA ALA A 81 -8.79 -14.32 5.67
C ALA A 81 -8.63 -13.87 7.12
N LEU A 82 -8.65 -12.55 7.36
CA LEU A 82 -8.53 -11.97 8.70
C LEU A 82 -9.86 -11.74 9.42
N VAL A 83 -11.00 -12.08 8.81
CA VAL A 83 -12.34 -11.90 9.42
C VAL A 83 -12.44 -12.50 10.83
N PRO A 84 -11.94 -13.71 11.10
CA PRO A 84 -12.02 -14.27 12.44
C PRO A 84 -11.31 -13.42 13.50
N LEU A 85 -10.14 -12.88 13.13
CA LEU A 85 -9.36 -12.02 14.03
C LEU A 85 -10.04 -10.65 14.23
N ASP A 86 -10.57 -10.06 13.17
CA ASP A 86 -11.31 -8.80 13.21
C ASP A 86 -12.56 -8.91 14.08
N LEU A 87 -13.31 -10.01 13.94
CA LEU A 87 -14.50 -10.29 14.74
C LEU A 87 -14.18 -10.32 16.23
N VAL A 88 -13.17 -11.11 16.60
CA VAL A 88 -12.74 -11.22 18.01
C VAL A 88 -12.26 -9.87 18.53
N LYS A 89 -11.48 -9.12 17.74
CA LYS A 89 -11.04 -7.78 18.09
C LYS A 89 -12.23 -6.83 18.33
N CYS A 90 -13.22 -6.82 17.45
CA CYS A 90 -14.42 -6.00 17.59
C CYS A 90 -15.20 -6.39 18.86
N ARG A 91 -15.35 -7.66 19.15
CA ARG A 91 -16.02 -8.16 20.36
C ARG A 91 -15.29 -7.75 21.64
N ILE A 92 -13.96 -7.81 21.66
CA ILE A 92 -13.14 -7.32 22.80
C ILE A 92 -13.35 -5.81 22.97
N GLN A 93 -13.49 -5.06 21.90
CA GLN A 93 -13.73 -3.61 21.97
C GLN A 93 -15.13 -3.27 22.52
N VAL A 94 -16.14 -4.07 22.20
CA VAL A 94 -17.53 -3.85 22.67
C VAL A 94 -17.70 -4.33 24.11
N ASP A 95 -17.24 -5.53 24.43
CA ASP A 95 -17.39 -6.14 25.76
C ASP A 95 -16.04 -6.73 26.25
N PRO A 96 -15.17 -5.87 26.82
CA PRO A 96 -13.85 -6.30 27.31
C PRO A 96 -13.92 -7.16 28.57
N GLN A 97 -15.05 -7.19 29.27
CA GLN A 97 -15.20 -8.05 30.46
C GLN A 97 -15.43 -9.51 30.08
N LYS A 98 -16.24 -9.74 29.05
CA LYS A 98 -16.52 -11.06 28.50
C LYS A 98 -15.35 -11.59 27.67
N TYR A 99 -14.76 -10.76 26.83
CA TYR A 99 -13.66 -11.11 25.90
C TYR A 99 -12.33 -10.51 26.39
N LYS A 100 -11.71 -11.14 27.40
CA LYS A 100 -10.53 -10.57 28.10
C LYS A 100 -9.26 -10.49 27.27
N SER A 101 -9.07 -11.40 26.31
CA SER A 101 -7.91 -11.49 25.43
C SER A 101 -8.27 -12.08 24.08
N ILE A 102 -7.38 -12.00 23.10
CA ILE A 102 -7.60 -12.58 21.75
C ILE A 102 -7.87 -14.10 21.88
N PHE A 103 -7.05 -14.84 22.60
CA PHE A 103 -7.22 -16.30 22.77
C PHE A 103 -8.52 -16.63 23.53
N SER A 104 -8.82 -15.92 24.61
CA SER A 104 -10.10 -16.05 25.32
C SER A 104 -11.27 -15.70 24.42
N GLY A 105 -11.15 -14.63 23.62
CA GLY A 105 -12.17 -14.20 22.66
C GLY A 105 -12.47 -15.27 21.60
N PHE A 106 -11.45 -15.91 21.05
CA PHE A 106 -11.64 -17.05 20.15
C PHE A 106 -12.34 -18.22 20.83
N SER A 107 -11.89 -18.59 22.04
CA SER A 107 -12.50 -19.69 22.80
C SER A 107 -13.97 -19.44 23.12
N VAL A 108 -14.31 -18.24 23.60
CA VAL A 108 -15.69 -17.86 23.90
C VAL A 108 -16.54 -17.85 22.64
N THR A 109 -16.04 -17.25 21.55
CA THR A 109 -16.76 -17.22 20.27
C THR A 109 -17.02 -18.61 19.71
N LEU A 110 -16.03 -19.52 19.79
CA LEU A 110 -16.19 -20.92 19.36
C LEU A 110 -17.23 -21.67 20.19
N LYS A 111 -17.27 -21.44 21.51
CA LYS A 111 -18.25 -22.06 22.39
C LYS A 111 -19.67 -21.56 22.17
N GLU A 112 -19.85 -20.28 21.89
CA GLU A 112 -21.18 -19.67 21.74
C GLU A 112 -21.75 -19.77 20.33
N ASP A 113 -20.94 -19.46 19.31
CA ASP A 113 -21.37 -19.35 17.92
C ASP A 113 -20.86 -20.49 17.02
N GLY A 114 -19.99 -21.35 17.55
CA GLY A 114 -19.31 -22.41 16.78
C GLY A 114 -18.33 -21.86 15.75
N VAL A 115 -17.77 -22.74 14.91
CA VAL A 115 -16.80 -22.36 13.86
C VAL A 115 -17.41 -21.40 12.84
N ARG A 116 -18.69 -21.56 12.51
CA ARG A 116 -19.41 -20.65 11.59
C ARG A 116 -19.56 -19.24 12.15
N GLY A 117 -19.56 -19.11 13.47
CA GLY A 117 -19.60 -17.81 14.15
C GLY A 117 -18.39 -16.96 13.89
N LEU A 118 -17.20 -17.57 13.74
CA LEU A 118 -15.95 -16.85 13.40
C LEU A 118 -15.96 -16.25 12.01
N GLY A 119 -16.80 -16.74 11.11
CA GLY A 119 -17.00 -16.19 9.78
C GLY A 119 -18.06 -15.09 9.68
N LYS A 120 -18.70 -14.67 10.77
CA LYS A 120 -19.72 -13.62 10.72
C LYS A 120 -19.13 -12.31 10.15
N GLY A 121 -19.78 -11.78 9.11
CA GLY A 121 -19.32 -10.57 8.42
C GLY A 121 -18.34 -10.82 7.26
N TRP A 122 -18.05 -12.08 6.87
CA TRP A 122 -17.15 -12.35 5.75
C TRP A 122 -17.63 -11.74 4.44
N ALA A 123 -18.94 -11.82 4.13
CA ALA A 123 -19.47 -11.34 2.86
C ALA A 123 -19.35 -9.80 2.70
N PRO A 124 -19.79 -8.96 3.66
CA PRO A 124 -19.55 -7.52 3.57
C PRO A 124 -18.06 -7.18 3.61
N THR A 125 -17.22 -7.95 4.31
CA THR A 125 -15.77 -7.76 4.28
C THR A 125 -15.21 -8.03 2.89
N PHE A 126 -15.53 -9.16 2.28
CA PHE A 126 -15.03 -9.50 0.95
C PHE A 126 -15.46 -8.47 -0.09
N ILE A 127 -16.76 -8.15 -0.15
CA ILE A 127 -17.31 -7.19 -1.13
C ILE A 127 -16.72 -5.79 -0.90
N GLY A 128 -16.74 -5.30 0.34
CA GLY A 128 -16.29 -3.96 0.68
C GLY A 128 -14.81 -3.76 0.42
N TYR A 129 -13.96 -4.67 0.88
CA TYR A 129 -12.51 -4.56 0.64
C TYR A 129 -12.10 -4.90 -0.79
N SER A 130 -12.89 -5.67 -1.54
CA SER A 130 -12.71 -5.83 -2.98
C SER A 130 -12.98 -4.51 -3.72
N MET A 131 -14.08 -3.83 -3.41
CA MET A 131 -14.40 -2.51 -3.98
C MET A 131 -13.37 -1.45 -3.58
N GLN A 132 -12.97 -1.43 -2.31
CA GLN A 132 -11.90 -0.55 -1.84
C GLN A 132 -10.59 -0.84 -2.58
N GLY A 133 -10.21 -2.10 -2.74
CA GLY A 133 -9.01 -2.51 -3.47
C GLY A 133 -9.02 -2.09 -4.94
N LEU A 134 -10.15 -2.28 -5.62
CA LEU A 134 -10.37 -1.80 -6.99
C LEU A 134 -10.08 -0.30 -7.10
N CYS A 135 -10.75 0.50 -6.27
CA CYS A 135 -10.62 1.94 -6.28
C CYS A 135 -9.22 2.39 -5.83
N LYS A 136 -8.70 1.83 -4.74
CA LYS A 136 -7.41 2.20 -4.18
C LYS A 136 -6.26 1.98 -5.15
N PHE A 137 -6.12 0.78 -5.70
CA PHE A 137 -5.01 0.46 -6.60
C PHE A 137 -5.24 1.02 -8.02
N GLY A 138 -6.48 1.02 -8.50
CA GLY A 138 -6.82 1.59 -9.80
C GLY A 138 -6.61 3.10 -9.82
N PHE A 139 -7.21 3.84 -8.90
CA PHE A 139 -7.08 5.30 -8.84
C PHE A 139 -5.68 5.76 -8.41
N TYR A 140 -4.94 4.97 -7.62
CA TYR A 140 -3.55 5.30 -7.30
C TYR A 140 -2.70 5.43 -8.56
N GLU A 141 -2.79 4.47 -9.47
CA GLU A 141 -2.06 4.53 -10.74
C GLU A 141 -2.54 5.70 -11.63
N VAL A 142 -3.86 5.96 -11.65
CA VAL A 142 -4.43 7.11 -12.37
C VAL A 142 -3.90 8.43 -11.81
N PHE A 143 -4.01 8.65 -10.50
CA PHE A 143 -3.57 9.91 -9.88
C PHE A 143 -2.05 10.07 -9.92
N LYS A 144 -1.29 8.98 -9.84
CA LYS A 144 0.17 9.01 -9.99
C LYS A 144 0.58 9.55 -11.36
N ILE A 145 -0.05 9.07 -12.44
CA ILE A 145 0.20 9.54 -13.79
C ILE A 145 -0.32 10.97 -13.98
N LEU A 146 -1.53 11.27 -13.51
CA LEU A 146 -2.14 12.59 -13.63
C LEU A 146 -1.27 13.67 -12.95
N TYR A 147 -0.90 13.47 -11.70
CA TYR A 147 -0.08 14.42 -10.95
C TYR A 147 1.34 14.49 -11.50
N GLY A 148 1.89 13.40 -12.00
CA GLY A 148 3.17 13.39 -12.70
C GLY A 148 3.14 14.27 -13.95
N ASN A 149 2.12 14.15 -14.77
CA ASN A 149 1.95 14.98 -15.97
C ASN A 149 1.72 16.46 -15.62
N MET A 150 1.01 16.76 -14.53
CA MET A 150 0.78 18.14 -14.09
C MET A 150 2.05 18.82 -13.55
N LEU A 151 2.91 18.09 -12.86
CA LEU A 151 4.15 18.63 -12.27
C LEU A 151 5.28 18.73 -13.28
N GLY A 152 5.25 17.97 -14.37
CA GLY A 152 6.35 17.82 -15.30
C GLY A 152 7.47 16.91 -14.77
N GLU A 153 8.37 16.46 -15.65
CA GLU A 153 9.37 15.43 -15.33
C GLU A 153 10.32 15.84 -14.20
N GLU A 154 10.86 17.08 -14.23
CA GLU A 154 11.80 17.55 -13.20
C GLU A 154 11.19 17.61 -11.80
N ASN A 155 10.01 18.23 -11.69
CA ASN A 155 9.33 18.35 -10.39
C ASN A 155 8.81 16.99 -9.90
N SER A 156 8.36 16.12 -10.79
CA SER A 156 7.93 14.77 -10.46
C SER A 156 9.09 13.94 -9.90
N TYR A 157 10.29 14.11 -10.41
CA TYR A 157 11.49 13.47 -9.87
C TYR A 157 11.86 14.02 -8.48
N LEU A 158 11.90 15.36 -8.34
CA LEU A 158 12.27 16.03 -7.08
C LEU A 158 11.26 15.76 -5.96
N TRP A 159 9.97 15.82 -6.26
CA TRP A 159 8.88 15.74 -5.29
C TRP A 159 8.12 14.41 -5.34
N ARG A 160 8.75 13.34 -5.88
CA ARG A 160 8.08 12.05 -6.09
C ARG A 160 7.45 11.45 -4.84
N THR A 161 8.06 11.62 -3.66
CA THR A 161 7.45 11.14 -2.40
C THR A 161 6.15 11.88 -2.10
N SER A 162 6.14 13.20 -2.26
CA SER A 162 4.92 14.01 -2.10
C SER A 162 3.86 13.66 -3.15
N LEU A 163 4.29 13.36 -4.37
CA LEU A 163 3.41 12.88 -5.43
C LEU A 163 2.75 11.53 -5.04
N TYR A 164 3.53 10.58 -4.52
CA TYR A 164 2.99 9.31 -4.05
C TYR A 164 2.02 9.48 -2.87
N LEU A 165 2.33 10.38 -1.93
CA LEU A 165 1.44 10.72 -0.82
C LEU A 165 0.12 11.33 -1.32
N ALA A 166 0.18 12.31 -2.22
CA ALA A 166 -1.00 12.95 -2.78
C ALA A 166 -1.86 11.96 -3.59
N ALA A 167 -1.23 11.18 -4.48
CA ALA A 167 -1.92 10.18 -5.29
C ALA A 167 -2.63 9.13 -4.41
N SER A 168 -1.96 8.64 -3.36
CA SER A 168 -2.54 7.66 -2.46
C SER A 168 -3.67 8.24 -1.60
N ALA A 169 -3.54 9.50 -1.15
CA ALA A 169 -4.61 10.19 -0.41
C ALA A 169 -5.87 10.35 -1.26
N SER A 170 -5.71 10.82 -2.51
CA SER A 170 -6.81 10.97 -3.46
C SER A 170 -7.47 9.63 -3.79
N ALA A 171 -6.68 8.58 -4.00
CA ALA A 171 -7.20 7.25 -4.27
C ALA A 171 -8.01 6.70 -3.09
N GLU A 172 -7.50 6.87 -1.86
CA GLU A 172 -8.17 6.39 -0.66
C GLU A 172 -9.47 7.14 -0.38
N PHE A 173 -9.51 8.44 -0.66
CA PHE A 173 -10.74 9.22 -0.51
C PHE A 173 -11.92 8.58 -1.26
N PHE A 174 -11.74 8.20 -2.51
CA PHE A 174 -12.79 7.53 -3.30
C PHE A 174 -12.99 6.06 -2.87
N ALA A 175 -11.91 5.38 -2.50
CA ALA A 175 -11.96 3.98 -2.08
C ALA A 175 -12.79 3.80 -0.79
N ASP A 176 -12.68 4.74 0.15
CA ASP A 176 -13.43 4.69 1.40
C ASP A 176 -14.92 4.99 1.20
N ILE A 177 -15.29 5.81 0.23
CA ILE A 177 -16.71 6.00 -0.15
C ILE A 177 -17.29 4.67 -0.65
N ALA A 178 -16.55 3.93 -1.46
CA ALA A 178 -16.97 2.62 -1.96
C ALA A 178 -17.03 1.55 -0.85
N LEU A 179 -16.10 1.60 0.12
CA LEU A 179 -16.05 0.68 1.25
C LEU A 179 -17.17 0.92 2.26
N SER A 180 -17.54 2.18 2.51
CA SER A 180 -18.35 2.60 3.63
C SER A 180 -19.66 1.82 3.82
N PRO A 181 -20.47 1.52 2.79
CA PRO A 181 -21.71 0.77 2.97
C PRO A 181 -21.48 -0.63 3.54
N MET A 182 -20.45 -1.30 3.07
CA MET A 182 -20.11 -2.65 3.49
C MET A 182 -19.48 -2.67 4.89
N GLU A 183 -18.63 -1.69 5.20
CA GLU A 183 -18.05 -1.56 6.54
C GLU A 183 -19.12 -1.26 7.59
N ALA A 184 -20.09 -0.39 7.30
CA ALA A 184 -21.22 -0.13 8.19
C ALA A 184 -22.02 -1.41 8.49
N ALA A 185 -22.35 -2.19 7.46
CA ALA A 185 -23.06 -3.45 7.62
C ALA A 185 -22.22 -4.49 8.39
N LYS A 186 -20.91 -4.60 8.07
CA LYS A 186 -19.96 -5.48 8.77
C LYS A 186 -19.93 -5.18 10.27
N VAL A 187 -19.73 -3.91 10.63
CA VAL A 187 -19.64 -3.50 12.04
C VAL A 187 -20.91 -3.89 12.80
N ARG A 188 -22.10 -3.64 12.27
CA ARG A 188 -23.35 -4.03 12.93
C ARG A 188 -23.50 -5.54 13.11
N ILE A 189 -23.16 -6.32 12.09
CA ILE A 189 -23.20 -7.79 12.16
C ILE A 189 -22.24 -8.32 13.23
N GLN A 190 -21.05 -7.70 13.36
CA GLN A 190 -20.01 -8.15 14.28
C GLN A 190 -20.20 -7.66 15.72
N THR A 191 -20.79 -6.48 15.91
CA THR A 191 -20.85 -5.81 17.23
C THR A 191 -22.22 -5.87 17.91
N GLN A 192 -23.30 -6.13 17.15
CA GLN A 192 -24.65 -6.17 17.69
C GLN A 192 -25.21 -7.61 17.63
N PRO A 193 -25.09 -8.38 18.73
CA PRO A 193 -25.67 -9.72 18.78
C PRO A 193 -27.17 -9.70 18.53
N GLY A 194 -27.67 -10.58 17.66
CA GLY A 194 -29.11 -10.68 17.35
C GLY A 194 -29.61 -9.66 16.32
N TYR A 195 -28.80 -8.66 15.90
CA TYR A 195 -29.22 -7.71 14.87
C TYR A 195 -29.39 -8.39 13.49
N ALA A 196 -28.36 -9.03 13.00
CA ALA A 196 -28.35 -9.80 11.75
C ALA A 196 -27.14 -10.76 11.73
N ASN A 197 -27.28 -11.90 11.04
CA ASN A 197 -26.19 -12.83 10.83
C ASN A 197 -25.55 -12.72 9.45
N THR A 198 -26.26 -12.11 8.50
CA THR A 198 -25.82 -12.03 7.10
C THR A 198 -26.02 -10.63 6.53
N LEU A 199 -25.28 -10.27 5.49
CA LEU A 199 -25.44 -9.02 4.76
C LEU A 199 -26.86 -8.84 4.21
N ARG A 200 -27.47 -9.93 3.71
CA ARG A 200 -28.86 -9.91 3.17
C ARG A 200 -29.91 -9.54 4.21
N GLN A 201 -29.65 -9.82 5.48
CA GLN A 201 -30.52 -9.42 6.58
C GLN A 201 -30.19 -8.01 7.10
N ALA A 202 -28.88 -7.69 7.21
CA ALA A 202 -28.43 -6.41 7.76
C ALA A 202 -28.77 -5.23 6.86
N ALA A 203 -28.50 -5.32 5.56
CA ALA A 203 -28.63 -4.19 4.65
C ALA A 203 -30.09 -3.68 4.52
N PRO A 204 -31.12 -4.52 4.27
CA PRO A 204 -32.51 -4.04 4.24
C PRO A 204 -32.96 -3.49 5.57
N LYS A 205 -32.55 -4.11 6.69
CA LYS A 205 -32.90 -3.65 8.03
C LYS A 205 -32.31 -2.28 8.33
N MET A 206 -31.04 -2.06 8.01
CA MET A 206 -30.38 -0.76 8.13
C MET A 206 -31.08 0.32 7.28
N PHE A 207 -31.45 -0.05 6.05
CA PHE A 207 -32.12 0.87 5.15
C PHE A 207 -33.52 1.24 5.68
N ALA A 208 -34.26 0.28 6.22
CA ALA A 208 -35.58 0.53 6.79
C ALA A 208 -35.55 1.37 8.07
N GLU A 209 -34.50 1.18 8.93
CA GLU A 209 -34.39 1.88 10.21
C GLU A 209 -33.87 3.33 10.06
N GLU A 210 -32.87 3.54 9.21
CA GLU A 210 -32.12 4.81 9.17
C GLU A 210 -31.92 5.37 7.73
N GLY A 211 -32.45 4.68 6.71
CA GLY A 211 -32.30 5.08 5.31
C GLY A 211 -30.88 4.95 4.78
N VAL A 212 -30.60 5.65 3.67
CA VAL A 212 -29.29 5.62 2.99
C VAL A 212 -28.15 6.15 3.88
N TRP A 213 -28.44 7.11 4.75
CA TRP A 213 -27.44 7.70 5.65
C TRP A 213 -26.81 6.70 6.62
N ALA A 214 -27.52 5.62 6.96
CA ALA A 214 -26.98 4.54 7.80
C ALA A 214 -25.64 4.00 7.27
N PHE A 215 -25.49 3.97 5.95
CA PHE A 215 -24.33 3.39 5.27
C PHE A 215 -23.14 4.35 5.18
N TYR A 216 -23.35 5.66 5.33
CA TYR A 216 -22.33 6.68 5.13
C TYR A 216 -21.98 7.47 6.40
N LYS A 217 -22.64 7.25 7.50
CA LYS A 217 -22.34 7.90 8.80
C LYS A 217 -20.88 7.74 9.24
N GLY A 218 -20.26 6.61 8.87
CA GLY A 218 -18.89 6.27 9.25
C GLY A 218 -17.79 6.78 8.32
N VAL A 219 -18.13 7.49 7.23
CA VAL A 219 -17.12 7.90 6.20
C VAL A 219 -16.09 8.84 6.79
N ALA A 220 -16.45 9.87 7.52
CA ALA A 220 -15.51 10.85 8.06
C ALA A 220 -14.47 10.22 9.02
N PRO A 221 -14.86 9.45 10.06
CA PRO A 221 -13.89 8.72 10.87
C PRO A 221 -13.09 7.66 10.08
N LEU A 222 -13.67 7.09 9.01
CA LEU A 222 -12.98 6.17 8.13
C LEU A 222 -11.85 6.90 7.39
N TRP A 223 -12.10 8.06 6.78
CA TRP A 223 -11.10 8.90 6.14
C TRP A 223 -9.97 9.32 7.09
N MET A 224 -10.31 9.77 8.29
CA MET A 224 -9.32 10.17 9.29
C MET A 224 -8.35 9.04 9.65
N ARG A 225 -8.80 7.80 9.60
CA ARG A 225 -8.00 6.61 9.89
C ARG A 225 -7.25 6.11 8.65
N GLN A 226 -7.95 5.97 7.52
CA GLN A 226 -7.46 5.25 6.35
C GLN A 226 -6.54 6.11 5.46
N ILE A 227 -6.82 7.40 5.30
CA ILE A 227 -6.00 8.26 4.44
C ILE A 227 -4.56 8.32 4.92
N PRO A 228 -4.23 8.69 6.18
CA PRO A 228 -2.85 8.71 6.65
C PRO A 228 -2.17 7.32 6.58
N TYR A 229 -2.92 6.27 6.91
CA TYR A 229 -2.43 4.90 6.80
C TYR A 229 -2.03 4.54 5.37
N THR A 230 -2.90 4.83 4.40
CA THR A 230 -2.67 4.51 2.99
C THR A 230 -1.57 5.37 2.38
N MET A 231 -1.49 6.66 2.73
CA MET A 231 -0.38 7.51 2.34
C MET A 231 0.97 6.90 2.74
N MET A 232 1.11 6.52 4.00
CA MET A 232 2.33 5.89 4.49
C MET A 232 2.58 4.54 3.82
N LYS A 233 1.52 3.74 3.61
CA LYS A 233 1.63 2.42 2.98
C LYS A 233 2.24 2.49 1.58
N PHE A 234 1.72 3.36 0.72
CA PHE A 234 2.20 3.47 -0.65
C PHE A 234 3.55 4.18 -0.73
N ALA A 235 3.73 5.31 -0.04
CA ALA A 235 4.98 6.05 -0.07
C ALA A 235 6.16 5.24 0.51
N CYS A 236 5.98 4.61 1.67
CA CYS A 236 7.00 3.76 2.27
C CYS A 236 7.30 2.53 1.41
N PHE A 237 6.28 1.92 0.80
CA PHE A 237 6.49 0.77 -0.07
C PHE A 237 7.34 1.13 -1.27
N GLU A 238 6.97 2.16 -2.03
CA GLU A 238 7.72 2.60 -3.21
C GLU A 238 9.17 2.95 -2.86
N ARG A 239 9.38 3.70 -1.77
CA ARG A 239 10.73 4.06 -1.31
C ARG A 239 11.55 2.88 -0.80
N THR A 240 10.90 1.93 -0.13
CA THR A 240 11.58 0.73 0.35
C THR A 240 11.99 -0.17 -0.81
N VAL A 241 11.13 -0.33 -1.82
CA VAL A 241 11.47 -1.07 -3.04
C VAL A 241 12.68 -0.45 -3.74
N GLU A 242 12.69 0.89 -3.93
CA GLU A 242 13.83 1.60 -4.50
C GLU A 242 15.11 1.36 -3.70
N ALA A 243 15.04 1.46 -2.37
CA ALA A 243 16.19 1.26 -1.49
C ALA A 243 16.70 -0.19 -1.54
N LEU A 244 15.80 -1.18 -1.55
CA LEU A 244 16.20 -2.59 -1.63
C LEU A 244 16.93 -2.90 -2.94
N TYR A 245 16.43 -2.42 -4.08
CA TYR A 245 17.11 -2.59 -5.36
C TYR A 245 18.44 -1.83 -5.47
N ARG A 246 18.58 -0.72 -4.75
CA ARG A 246 19.81 0.08 -4.78
C ARG A 246 20.90 -0.48 -3.86
N TYR A 247 20.56 -0.97 -2.67
CA TYR A 247 21.53 -1.27 -1.63
C TYR A 247 21.65 -2.76 -1.28
N VAL A 248 20.63 -3.56 -1.54
CA VAL A 248 20.56 -4.96 -1.09
C VAL A 248 20.65 -5.93 -2.25
N VAL A 249 20.00 -5.63 -3.37
CA VAL A 249 19.98 -6.50 -4.55
C VAL A 249 21.11 -6.08 -5.48
N PRO A 250 22.17 -6.92 -5.68
CA PRO A 250 23.35 -6.54 -6.47
C PRO A 250 23.10 -6.50 -7.98
N LYS A 251 21.92 -6.93 -8.41
CA LYS A 251 21.53 -7.02 -9.82
C LYS A 251 20.49 -5.97 -10.18
N PRO A 252 20.52 -5.40 -11.40
CA PRO A 252 19.43 -4.54 -11.87
C PRO A 252 18.12 -5.33 -11.92
N ARG A 253 17.01 -4.63 -11.69
CA ARG A 253 15.67 -5.24 -11.60
C ARG A 253 15.28 -6.07 -12.83
N SER A 254 15.77 -5.67 -14.02
CA SER A 254 15.56 -6.38 -15.29
C SER A 254 16.18 -7.78 -15.33
N GLU A 255 17.26 -8.01 -14.59
CA GLU A 255 17.97 -9.29 -14.51
C GLU A 255 17.46 -10.19 -13.37
N CYS A 256 16.63 -9.67 -12.48
CA CYS A 256 16.07 -10.42 -11.38
C CYS A 256 14.98 -11.38 -11.87
N SER A 257 15.02 -12.62 -11.39
CA SER A 257 13.93 -13.58 -11.61
C SER A 257 12.63 -13.07 -11.02
N LYS A 258 11.50 -13.57 -11.55
CA LYS A 258 10.16 -13.18 -11.02
C LYS A 258 10.00 -13.55 -9.54
N ALA A 259 10.60 -14.64 -9.10
CA ALA A 259 10.60 -15.05 -7.69
C ALA A 259 11.38 -14.06 -6.82
N GLU A 260 12.58 -13.64 -7.24
CA GLU A 260 13.38 -12.63 -6.53
C GLU A 260 12.61 -11.30 -6.40
N GLN A 261 11.97 -10.86 -7.49
CA GLN A 261 11.14 -9.65 -7.46
C GLN A 261 9.98 -9.75 -6.46
N LEU A 262 9.31 -10.91 -6.37
CA LEU A 262 8.23 -11.13 -5.40
C LEU A 262 8.75 -11.16 -3.95
N VAL A 263 9.92 -11.72 -3.69
CA VAL A 263 10.56 -11.67 -2.37
C VAL A 263 10.87 -10.22 -1.97
N VAL A 264 11.45 -9.44 -2.86
CA VAL A 264 11.70 -8.00 -2.63
C VAL A 264 10.40 -7.27 -2.32
N THR A 265 9.34 -7.54 -3.08
CA THR A 265 8.01 -6.95 -2.86
C THR A 265 7.44 -7.33 -1.49
N PHE A 266 7.58 -8.60 -1.08
CA PHE A 266 7.13 -9.06 0.24
C PHE A 266 7.87 -8.37 1.38
N VAL A 267 9.20 -8.31 1.31
CA VAL A 267 10.05 -7.65 2.31
C VAL A 267 9.73 -6.15 2.37
N ALA A 268 9.65 -5.48 1.22
CA ALA A 268 9.28 -4.07 1.14
C ALA A 268 7.90 -3.81 1.74
N GLY A 269 6.93 -4.69 1.47
CA GLY A 269 5.59 -4.63 2.03
C GLY A 269 5.57 -4.77 3.55
N TYR A 270 6.39 -5.67 4.10
CA TYR A 270 6.50 -5.85 5.55
C TYR A 270 7.10 -4.62 6.23
N ILE A 271 8.20 -4.09 5.68
CA ILE A 271 8.85 -2.86 6.19
C ILE A 271 7.88 -1.67 6.11
N ALA A 272 7.20 -1.49 4.97
CA ALA A 272 6.18 -0.45 4.84
C ALA A 272 5.06 -0.61 5.88
N GLY A 273 4.65 -1.85 6.16
CA GLY A 273 3.66 -2.18 7.18
C GLY A 273 4.10 -1.78 8.60
N ILE A 274 5.39 -1.91 8.94
CA ILE A 274 5.94 -1.45 10.22
C ILE A 274 5.74 0.08 10.35
N PHE A 275 6.15 0.84 9.34
CA PHE A 275 5.97 2.30 9.34
C PHE A 275 4.49 2.70 9.37
N CYS A 276 3.63 2.01 8.62
CA CYS A 276 2.19 2.22 8.68
C CYS A 276 1.63 1.99 10.09
N ALA A 277 2.05 0.90 10.74
CA ALA A 277 1.61 0.58 12.10
C ALA A 277 2.02 1.69 13.09
N ILE A 278 3.26 2.16 13.01
CA ILE A 278 3.77 3.22 13.86
C ILE A 278 2.97 4.51 13.66
N VAL A 279 2.83 4.99 12.42
CA VAL A 279 2.18 6.29 12.15
C VAL A 279 0.69 6.27 12.45
N SER A 280 -0.01 5.16 12.15
CA SER A 280 -1.46 5.07 12.36
C SER A 280 -1.86 4.68 13.78
N HIS A 281 -0.95 4.15 14.60
CA HIS A 281 -1.27 3.61 15.93
C HIS A 281 -1.90 4.62 16.90
N PRO A 282 -1.40 5.85 17.01
CA PRO A 282 -1.99 6.86 17.88
C PRO A 282 -3.45 7.17 17.53
N ALA A 283 -3.71 7.38 16.24
CA ALA A 283 -5.06 7.66 15.76
C ALA A 283 -6.02 6.50 16.04
N ASP A 284 -5.59 5.26 15.76
CA ASP A 284 -6.42 4.08 16.02
C ASP A 284 -6.68 3.84 17.51
N SER A 285 -5.72 4.12 18.37
CA SER A 285 -5.89 4.02 19.84
C SER A 285 -6.96 5.00 20.30
N VAL A 286 -6.93 6.24 19.82
CA VAL A 286 -7.93 7.26 20.15
C VAL A 286 -9.29 6.87 19.59
N VAL A 287 -9.39 6.45 18.32
CA VAL A 287 -10.64 6.03 17.68
C VAL A 287 -11.25 4.81 18.38
N SER A 288 -10.42 3.84 18.80
CA SER A 288 -10.90 2.67 19.55
C SER A 288 -11.53 3.04 20.88
N VAL A 289 -11.00 4.04 21.59
CA VAL A 289 -11.59 4.54 22.85
C VAL A 289 -12.84 5.36 22.60
N LEU A 290 -12.84 6.23 21.56
CA LEU A 290 -14.01 7.00 21.17
C LEU A 290 -15.22 6.11 20.81
N ASN A 291 -14.96 4.98 20.15
CA ASN A 291 -16.03 4.02 19.82
C ASN A 291 -16.65 3.34 21.06
N LYS A 292 -15.90 3.27 22.17
CA LYS A 292 -16.40 2.73 23.45
C LYS A 292 -17.17 3.78 24.24
N GLU A 293 -16.74 5.02 24.21
CA GLU A 293 -17.24 6.12 25.03
C GLU A 293 -18.01 7.11 24.16
N LYS A 294 -19.32 6.94 24.10
CA LYS A 294 -20.19 7.88 23.38
C LYS A 294 -20.16 9.25 24.09
N GLY A 295 -19.84 10.30 23.31
CA GLY A 295 -19.87 11.69 23.80
C GLY A 295 -18.52 12.28 24.24
N SER A 296 -17.43 11.50 24.26
CA SER A 296 -16.09 12.03 24.53
C SER A 296 -15.47 12.69 23.30
N SER A 297 -14.72 13.78 23.48
CA SER A 297 -13.96 14.37 22.36
C SER A 297 -12.62 13.65 22.17
N ALA A 298 -12.11 13.64 20.92
CA ALA A 298 -10.81 13.01 20.59
C ALA A 298 -9.66 13.59 21.43
N LEU A 299 -9.69 14.90 21.68
CA LEU A 299 -8.68 15.58 22.46
C LEU A 299 -8.72 15.18 23.95
N ALA A 300 -9.92 15.02 24.53
CA ALA A 300 -10.09 14.56 25.91
C ALA A 300 -9.56 13.12 26.08
N VAL A 301 -9.87 12.24 25.12
CA VAL A 301 -9.37 10.86 25.11
C VAL A 301 -7.85 10.83 24.98
N LEU A 302 -7.27 11.64 24.09
CA LEU A 302 -5.81 11.74 23.90
C LEU A 302 -5.11 12.20 25.19
N LYS A 303 -5.63 13.24 25.85
CA LYS A 303 -5.09 13.73 27.12
C LYS A 303 -5.17 12.67 28.22
N ARG A 304 -6.26 11.91 28.28
CA ARG A 304 -6.45 10.85 29.30
C ARG A 304 -5.55 9.64 29.05
N LEU A 305 -5.37 9.21 27.82
CA LEU A 305 -4.47 8.10 27.47
C LEU A 305 -3.01 8.45 27.77
N GLY A 306 -2.63 9.71 27.59
CA GLY A 306 -1.27 10.16 27.68
C GLY A 306 -0.36 9.51 26.65
N PHE A 307 0.92 9.87 26.66
CA PHE A 307 1.90 9.37 25.69
C PHE A 307 2.05 7.84 25.74
N THR A 308 2.17 7.26 26.93
CA THR A 308 2.36 5.81 27.09
C THR A 308 1.13 4.99 26.73
N GLY A 309 -0.07 5.47 27.05
CA GLY A 309 -1.32 4.78 26.74
C GLY A 309 -1.62 4.70 25.24
N VAL A 310 -1.22 5.73 24.50
CA VAL A 310 -1.41 5.80 23.04
C VAL A 310 -0.60 4.72 22.30
N TRP A 311 0.59 4.35 22.83
CA TRP A 311 1.48 3.36 22.22
C TRP A 311 1.28 1.93 22.73
N LYS A 312 0.34 1.71 23.63
CA LYS A 312 0.07 0.38 24.19
C LYS A 312 -0.47 -0.57 23.11
N GLY A 313 0.21 -1.71 22.92
CA GLY A 313 -0.18 -2.71 21.93
C GLY A 313 0.46 -2.52 20.53
N LEU A 314 1.37 -1.57 20.35
CA LEU A 314 2.06 -1.32 19.09
C LEU A 314 2.73 -2.58 18.50
N PHE A 315 3.40 -3.37 19.33
CA PHE A 315 4.12 -4.57 18.87
C PHE A 315 3.19 -5.59 18.17
N ALA A 316 2.06 -5.91 18.80
CA ALA A 316 1.07 -6.81 18.21
C ALA A 316 0.49 -6.23 16.89
N ARG A 317 0.31 -4.91 16.85
CA ARG A 317 -0.15 -4.21 15.66
C ARG A 317 0.88 -4.25 14.54
N ILE A 318 2.17 -4.09 14.82
CA ILE A 318 3.25 -4.20 13.83
C ILE A 318 3.21 -5.58 13.17
N ILE A 319 3.11 -6.65 13.93
CA ILE A 319 3.03 -8.00 13.38
C ILE A 319 1.81 -8.13 12.46
N MET A 320 0.64 -7.70 12.93
CA MET A 320 -0.61 -7.80 12.18
C MET A 320 -0.58 -6.97 10.88
N ILE A 321 -0.23 -5.68 10.98
CA ILE A 321 -0.22 -4.77 9.83
C ILE A 321 0.94 -5.08 8.88
N GLY A 322 2.11 -5.44 9.42
CA GLY A 322 3.26 -5.85 8.62
C GLY A 322 2.92 -7.06 7.75
N THR A 323 2.39 -8.12 8.35
CA THR A 323 1.98 -9.33 7.62
C THR A 323 0.87 -9.03 6.61
N LEU A 324 -0.16 -8.30 7.02
CA LEU A 324 -1.26 -7.91 6.12
C LEU A 324 -0.74 -7.14 4.90
N THR A 325 0.11 -6.14 5.14
CA THR A 325 0.64 -5.29 4.06
C THR A 325 1.57 -6.06 3.14
N ALA A 326 2.43 -6.92 3.70
CA ALA A 326 3.30 -7.80 2.91
C ALA A 326 2.50 -8.74 2.00
N LEU A 327 1.48 -9.41 2.53
CA LEU A 327 0.60 -10.28 1.75
C LEU A 327 -0.18 -9.52 0.68
N GLN A 328 -0.69 -8.32 0.99
CA GLN A 328 -1.40 -7.51 0.01
C GLN A 328 -0.51 -7.13 -1.18
N TRP A 329 0.70 -6.65 -0.92
CA TRP A 329 1.64 -6.29 -1.97
C TRP A 329 2.13 -7.51 -2.75
N PHE A 330 2.41 -8.61 -2.06
CA PHE A 330 2.81 -9.87 -2.70
C PHE A 330 1.74 -10.39 -3.67
N ILE A 331 0.48 -10.47 -3.23
CA ILE A 331 -0.63 -10.91 -4.08
C ILE A 331 -0.85 -9.94 -5.24
N TYR A 332 -0.83 -8.63 -4.96
CA TYR A 332 -1.00 -7.61 -5.99
C TYR A 332 0.09 -7.68 -7.07
N ASP A 333 1.35 -7.82 -6.64
CA ASP A 333 2.48 -7.94 -7.56
C ASP A 333 2.46 -9.28 -8.32
N SER A 334 2.03 -10.36 -7.67
CA SER A 334 1.81 -11.67 -8.32
C SER A 334 0.78 -11.57 -9.44
N VAL A 335 -0.30 -10.83 -9.23
CA VAL A 335 -1.31 -10.56 -10.28
C VAL A 335 -0.72 -9.75 -11.42
N LYS A 336 0.09 -8.71 -11.12
CA LYS A 336 0.80 -7.94 -12.16
C LYS A 336 1.75 -8.82 -12.99
N VAL A 337 2.48 -9.71 -12.33
CA VAL A 337 3.38 -10.67 -13.01
C VAL A 337 2.59 -11.64 -13.88
N TYR A 338 1.49 -12.19 -13.36
CA TYR A 338 0.64 -13.14 -14.09
C TYR A 338 0.05 -12.53 -15.37
N PHE A 339 -0.46 -11.31 -15.28
CA PHE A 339 -1.02 -10.58 -16.42
C PHE A 339 0.04 -9.87 -17.28
N LYS A 340 1.32 -10.06 -17.03
CA LYS A 340 2.44 -9.38 -17.73
C LYS A 340 2.19 -7.86 -17.86
N LEU A 341 1.83 -7.20 -16.75
CA LEU A 341 1.59 -5.76 -16.75
C LEU A 341 2.91 -4.99 -16.84
N PRO A 342 2.97 -3.92 -17.65
CA PRO A 342 4.15 -3.09 -17.72
C PRO A 342 4.41 -2.43 -16.36
N ARG A 343 5.67 -2.40 -15.97
CA ARG A 343 6.12 -1.72 -14.75
C ARG A 343 6.80 -0.42 -15.17
N PRO A 344 6.53 0.70 -14.49
CA PRO A 344 7.28 1.91 -14.78
C PRO A 344 8.77 1.63 -14.57
N PRO A 345 9.63 2.17 -15.47
CA PRO A 345 11.07 2.09 -15.27
C PRO A 345 11.44 2.77 -13.93
N PRO A 346 12.58 2.38 -13.32
CA PRO A 346 13.09 3.10 -12.16
C PRO A 346 13.15 4.60 -12.49
N PRO A 347 12.79 5.48 -11.56
CA PRO A 347 12.82 6.91 -11.83
C PRO A 347 14.27 7.36 -12.00
N GLU A 348 14.65 7.59 -13.25
CA GLU A 348 15.93 8.18 -13.61
C GLU A 348 15.86 9.71 -13.50
N MET A 349 17.02 10.32 -13.23
CA MET A 349 17.08 11.78 -13.20
C MET A 349 16.89 12.31 -14.63
N PRO A 350 15.93 13.22 -14.87
CA PRO A 350 15.73 13.81 -16.19
C PRO A 350 16.99 14.50 -16.72
N ASP A 351 17.26 14.38 -18.02
CA ASP A 351 18.46 14.96 -18.63
C ASP A 351 18.51 16.49 -18.51
N SER A 352 17.35 17.14 -18.51
CA SER A 352 17.22 18.56 -18.23
C SER A 352 17.75 18.93 -16.83
N LEU A 353 17.50 18.07 -15.84
CA LEU A 353 17.98 18.27 -14.47
C LEU A 353 19.46 17.92 -14.33
N LYS A 354 19.93 16.86 -15.01
CA LYS A 354 21.36 16.53 -15.07
C LYS A 354 22.17 17.70 -15.65
N LYS A 355 21.67 18.30 -16.74
CA LYS A 355 22.30 19.47 -17.38
C LYS A 355 22.33 20.70 -16.47
N LYS A 356 21.23 20.96 -15.72
CA LYS A 356 21.18 22.07 -14.74
C LYS A 356 22.13 21.87 -13.55
N LEU A 357 22.41 20.64 -13.18
CA LEU A 357 23.30 20.28 -12.06
C LEU A 357 24.76 20.09 -12.50
N GLY A 358 25.07 20.23 -13.79
CA GLY A 358 26.42 20.06 -14.33
C GLY A 358 26.92 18.60 -14.30
N LEU A 359 25.98 17.64 -14.30
CA LEU A 359 26.27 16.18 -14.26
C LEU A 359 26.30 15.53 -15.66
N THR A 360 26.16 16.31 -16.71
CA THR A 360 26.34 15.86 -18.10
C THR A 360 27.77 16.21 -18.52
N GLU A 361 28.55 15.19 -18.87
CA GLU A 361 29.79 15.35 -19.68
C GLU A 361 29.44 15.89 -21.08
#